data_ec78770e095430c47330730a274dc8b2
#
_entry.id   ec78770e095430c47330730a274dc8b2
#
_cell.length_a   1.000
_cell.length_b   1.000
_cell.length_c   1.000
_cell.angle_alpha   90.00
_cell.angle_beta   90.00
_cell.angle_gamma   90.00
#
_symmetry.space_group_name_H-M   'P 1'
#
loop_
_entity.id
_entity.type
_entity.pdbx_description
1 polymer ?
#
loop_
_entity_poly.entity_id
_entity_poly.type
_entity_poly.pdbx_seq_one_letter_code
_entity_poly.pdbx_strand_id
1 'polypeptide(L)'
;MKEKYIKFPIAVKRGCGMDVHKDTVVVTIMGEGLRTQTRSFKTFTNSLVKLKKWLKKHNITHIAIESTGVYWKPIFNVMGDEFELLLVNARHVKNVPGHKTDKKDSRWLAKLLLSGLLKASFIPERTIRELRELTRYKTKLTQQITSEKNRFLKVLEDANLKLSSVLNDVFGVTGTKIIDHILSTEDYKPEELLQHVHGRVKASGEEIKEALTGYITEHHRFMLEMIRTQISKIEETITKLEEKIDEKVAPYGKEVELLMSIPGVGRDGAIRIISEIGTDMSRFPSEKHLASWAGVCPGSNESAGKNKSGRITYGNKYLRSLLVECGWAASRTKGTYFNAKYKSLVGRRGKKKTIIALGHKILIASYFIIKDKVAYKELGEDHLNNFRRDRLIAYYQKQLEKLMSA
;
A
#
# COMPACT_ATOMS: atom_id res chain seq x y z
N MET A 1 -6.10 33.73 40.88
CA MET A 1 -6.62 32.35 40.84
C MET A 1 -5.48 31.43 40.32
N LYS A 2 -5.00 30.48 41.15
CA LYS A 2 -4.02 29.50 40.73
C LYS A 2 -4.73 28.51 39.79
N GLU A 3 -4.39 28.48 38.51
CA GLU A 3 -4.89 27.47 37.58
C GLU A 3 -4.63 26.07 38.15
N LYS A 4 -5.67 25.32 38.43
CA LYS A 4 -5.59 23.90 38.75
C LYS A 4 -5.20 23.15 37.46
N TYR A 5 -3.90 22.89 37.28
CA TYR A 5 -3.44 22.00 36.23
C TYR A 5 -4.03 20.60 36.49
N ILE A 6 -4.82 20.10 35.55
CA ILE A 6 -5.24 18.70 35.53
C ILE A 6 -3.99 17.86 35.25
N LYS A 7 -3.53 17.10 36.24
CA LYS A 7 -2.44 16.15 36.08
C LYS A 7 -3.01 14.88 35.43
N PHE A 8 -2.66 14.63 34.20
CA PHE A 8 -2.91 13.33 33.55
C PHE A 8 -2.10 12.22 34.27
N PRO A 9 -2.65 11.00 34.40
CA PRO A 9 -1.90 9.88 34.95
C PRO A 9 -0.63 9.65 34.16
N ILE A 10 0.48 9.36 34.84
CA ILE A 10 1.78 9.07 34.22
C ILE A 10 1.75 7.61 33.79
N ALA A 11 1.67 7.37 32.48
CA ALA A 11 1.70 6.02 31.90
C ALA A 11 3.15 5.49 31.74
N VAL A 12 4.12 6.39 31.55
CA VAL A 12 5.54 6.07 31.38
C VAL A 12 6.36 6.89 32.38
N LYS A 13 7.16 6.23 33.24
CA LYS A 13 7.94 6.92 34.30
C LYS A 13 8.99 7.88 33.72
N ARG A 14 9.77 7.45 32.71
CA ARG A 14 10.78 8.27 32.05
C ARG A 14 10.78 8.03 30.56
N GLY A 15 10.71 9.11 29.79
CA GLY A 15 10.64 9.03 28.35
C GLY A 15 11.33 10.21 27.66
N CYS A 16 11.50 10.10 26.35
CA CYS A 16 11.98 11.18 25.55
C CYS A 16 11.14 11.39 24.29
N GLY A 17 11.04 12.66 23.86
CA GLY A 17 10.50 13.03 22.55
C GLY A 17 11.63 13.47 21.63
N MET A 18 11.59 13.03 20.40
CA MET A 18 12.57 13.37 19.35
C MET A 18 11.87 14.05 18.18
N ASP A 19 12.30 15.25 17.88
CA ASP A 19 11.98 15.92 16.61
C ASP A 19 13.19 15.75 15.67
N VAL A 20 12.93 15.11 14.52
CA VAL A 20 13.99 14.59 13.65
C VAL A 20 14.00 15.31 12.32
N HIS A 21 15.13 15.90 11.99
CA HIS A 21 15.45 16.52 10.71
C HIS A 21 16.55 15.75 9.97
N LYS A 22 16.91 16.22 8.78
CA LYS A 22 17.97 15.62 7.97
C LYS A 22 19.32 15.60 8.69
N ASP A 23 19.74 16.73 9.26
CA ASP A 23 21.08 16.93 9.79
C ASP A 23 21.13 16.94 11.32
N THR A 24 19.98 17.13 11.97
CA THR A 24 19.88 17.28 13.44
C THR A 24 18.67 16.54 14.00
N VAL A 25 18.80 16.11 15.24
CA VAL A 25 17.70 15.62 16.06
C VAL A 25 17.65 16.40 17.36
N VAL A 26 16.50 17.00 17.65
CA VAL A 26 16.24 17.71 18.92
C VAL A 26 15.54 16.74 19.86
N VAL A 27 16.14 16.53 21.02
CA VAL A 27 15.73 15.49 21.97
C VAL A 27 15.41 16.13 23.32
N THR A 28 14.23 15.88 23.83
CA THR A 28 13.83 16.28 25.19
C THR A 28 13.57 15.05 26.05
N ILE A 29 14.27 14.94 27.18
CA ILE A 29 14.02 13.91 28.19
C ILE A 29 13.21 14.48 29.35
N MET A 30 12.27 13.69 29.86
CA MET A 30 11.36 14.04 30.94
C MET A 30 10.95 12.80 31.75
N GLY A 31 10.53 12.99 32.99
CA GLY A 31 9.96 11.92 33.81
C GLY A 31 10.21 12.09 35.29
N GLU A 32 9.87 11.05 36.05
CA GLU A 32 9.92 11.02 37.51
C GLU A 32 11.36 11.15 38.03
N GLY A 33 11.60 12.11 38.90
CA GLY A 33 12.93 12.39 39.48
C GLY A 33 13.93 12.95 38.45
N LEU A 34 13.50 13.37 37.28
CA LEU A 34 14.37 13.87 36.23
C LEU A 34 14.09 15.36 35.94
N ARG A 35 15.14 16.19 36.01
CA ARG A 35 15.04 17.56 35.49
C ARG A 35 14.88 17.51 33.97
N THR A 36 13.86 18.17 33.42
CA THR A 36 13.66 18.27 31.98
C THR A 36 14.91 18.86 31.29
N GLN A 37 15.47 18.15 30.33
CA GLN A 37 16.61 18.58 29.54
C GLN A 37 16.31 18.44 28.06
N THR A 38 16.68 19.46 27.29
CA THR A 38 16.62 19.44 25.81
C THR A 38 18.02 19.60 25.24
N ARG A 39 18.42 18.72 24.35
CA ARG A 39 19.69 18.75 23.63
C ARG A 39 19.49 18.51 22.15
N SER A 40 20.37 19.08 21.33
CA SER A 40 20.43 18.80 19.89
C SER A 40 21.65 17.94 19.60
N PHE A 41 21.47 16.96 18.72
CA PHE A 41 22.53 16.07 18.24
C PHE A 41 22.54 16.10 16.71
N LYS A 42 23.70 15.86 16.10
CA LYS A 42 23.79 15.62 14.66
C LYS A 42 23.30 14.20 14.36
N THR A 43 22.82 13.97 13.15
CA THR A 43 22.32 12.65 12.71
C THR A 43 23.43 11.69 12.27
N PHE A 44 24.71 12.07 12.41
CA PHE A 44 25.84 11.15 12.18
C PHE A 44 25.87 10.03 13.20
N THR A 45 26.28 8.83 12.78
CA THR A 45 26.29 7.62 13.61
C THR A 45 26.96 7.82 14.97
N ASN A 46 28.15 8.41 15.00
CA ASN A 46 28.86 8.67 16.26
C ASN A 46 28.09 9.60 17.22
N SER A 47 27.34 10.57 16.66
CA SER A 47 26.52 11.47 17.46
C SER A 47 25.26 10.75 17.97
N LEU A 48 24.66 9.88 17.17
CA LEU A 48 23.54 9.03 17.60
C LEU A 48 23.96 8.01 18.66
N VAL A 49 25.16 7.46 18.58
CA VAL A 49 25.73 6.60 19.65
C VAL A 49 25.93 7.39 20.94
N LYS A 50 26.41 8.64 20.87
CA LYS A 50 26.49 9.54 22.05
C LYS A 50 25.10 9.83 22.62
N LEU A 51 24.12 10.09 21.76
CA LEU A 51 22.73 10.25 22.17
C LEU A 51 22.22 8.99 22.88
N LYS A 52 22.43 7.80 22.34
CA LYS A 52 22.05 6.52 22.95
C LYS A 52 22.62 6.36 24.36
N LYS A 53 23.93 6.62 24.51
CA LYS A 53 24.63 6.59 25.84
C LYS A 53 24.02 7.61 26.80
N TRP A 54 23.68 8.82 26.34
CA TRP A 54 23.07 9.86 27.16
C TRP A 54 21.67 9.46 27.63
N LEU A 55 20.83 8.85 26.77
CA LEU A 55 19.52 8.34 27.14
C LEU A 55 19.60 7.23 28.20
N LYS A 56 20.53 6.27 28.04
CA LYS A 56 20.79 5.20 29.01
C LYS A 56 21.21 5.74 30.37
N LYS A 57 22.12 6.73 30.41
CA LYS A 57 22.56 7.38 31.65
C LYS A 57 21.41 7.99 32.43
N HIS A 58 20.31 8.40 31.77
CA HIS A 58 19.14 8.98 32.41
C HIS A 58 18.00 7.97 32.62
N ASN A 59 18.27 6.67 32.40
CA ASN A 59 17.29 5.59 32.54
C ASN A 59 16.00 5.84 31.73
N ILE A 60 16.15 6.35 30.49
CA ILE A 60 15.04 6.50 29.56
C ILE A 60 14.66 5.11 29.05
N THR A 61 13.37 4.80 29.07
CA THR A 61 12.83 3.51 28.62
C THR A 61 12.08 3.62 27.31
N HIS A 62 11.38 4.73 27.08
CA HIS A 62 10.51 4.95 25.95
C HIS A 62 10.94 6.18 25.15
N ILE A 63 10.85 6.08 23.83
CA ILE A 63 11.22 7.14 22.89
C ILE A 63 10.05 7.38 21.93
N ALA A 64 9.54 8.60 21.87
CA ALA A 64 8.59 9.03 20.85
C ALA A 64 9.34 9.76 19.73
N ILE A 65 9.15 9.32 18.48
CA ILE A 65 9.78 9.92 17.29
C ILE A 65 8.66 10.34 16.33
N GLU A 66 8.68 11.58 15.84
CA GLU A 66 7.76 11.98 14.78
C GLU A 66 8.17 11.35 13.44
N SER A 67 7.21 10.77 12.70
CA SER A 67 7.42 10.11 11.43
C SER A 67 7.58 11.09 10.26
N THR A 68 8.66 11.88 10.28
CA THR A 68 8.96 12.82 9.18
C THR A 68 9.82 12.13 8.12
N GLY A 69 9.24 11.85 6.95
CA GLY A 69 9.95 11.26 5.81
C GLY A 69 10.68 9.95 6.15
N VAL A 70 11.97 9.90 5.82
CA VAL A 70 12.85 8.72 6.06
C VAL A 70 13.83 8.94 7.22
N TYR A 71 13.90 10.14 7.79
CA TYR A 71 14.95 10.55 8.73
C TYR A 71 14.89 9.83 10.08
N TRP A 72 13.74 9.28 10.45
CA TRP A 72 13.60 8.45 11.65
C TRP A 72 14.31 7.09 11.56
N LYS A 73 14.53 6.55 10.34
CA LYS A 73 15.08 5.20 10.12
C LYS A 73 16.50 5.02 10.69
N PRO A 74 17.48 5.92 10.44
CA PRO A 74 18.81 5.81 11.04
C PRO A 74 18.76 5.82 12.56
N ILE A 75 17.92 6.67 13.16
CA ILE A 75 17.76 6.75 14.61
C ILE A 75 17.18 5.43 15.14
N PHE A 76 16.11 4.93 14.51
CA PHE A 76 15.49 3.66 14.86
C PHE A 76 16.51 2.50 14.82
N ASN A 77 17.37 2.45 13.79
CA ASN A 77 18.37 1.41 13.64
C ASN A 77 19.49 1.50 14.68
N VAL A 78 19.90 2.71 15.08
CA VAL A 78 20.94 2.91 16.10
C VAL A 78 20.42 2.68 17.51
N MET A 79 19.18 3.08 17.80
CA MET A 79 18.57 2.84 19.12
C MET A 79 18.34 1.35 19.36
N GLY A 80 17.97 0.58 18.31
CA GLY A 80 17.76 -0.87 18.38
C GLY A 80 16.64 -1.24 19.35
N ASP A 81 16.75 -2.43 19.92
CA ASP A 81 15.75 -3.00 20.83
C ASP A 81 15.96 -2.59 22.32
N GLU A 82 16.86 -1.63 22.58
CA GLU A 82 17.17 -1.20 23.92
C GLU A 82 16.19 -0.19 24.52
N PHE A 83 15.30 0.33 23.67
CA PHE A 83 14.26 1.29 24.04
C PHE A 83 12.94 0.90 23.39
N GLU A 84 11.85 1.20 24.05
CA GLU A 84 10.54 1.12 23.41
C GLU A 84 10.33 2.34 22.51
N LEU A 85 10.38 2.10 21.19
CA LEU A 85 10.33 3.13 20.16
C LEU A 85 8.92 3.31 19.63
N LEU A 86 8.32 4.47 19.87
CA LEU A 86 7.02 4.86 19.35
C LEU A 86 7.20 5.83 18.18
N LEU A 87 7.02 5.34 16.97
CA LEU A 87 6.93 6.21 15.79
C LEU A 87 5.53 6.82 15.72
N VAL A 88 5.42 8.13 15.76
CA VAL A 88 4.14 8.84 15.85
C VAL A 88 3.85 9.60 14.57
N ASN A 89 2.60 9.53 14.10
CA ASN A 89 2.19 10.28 12.93
C ASN A 89 2.02 11.77 13.26
N ALA A 90 2.71 12.63 12.51
CA ALA A 90 2.65 14.09 12.65
C ALA A 90 1.23 14.67 12.70
N ARG A 91 0.26 14.07 11.98
CA ARG A 91 -1.15 14.51 11.99
C ARG A 91 -1.83 14.32 13.34
N HIS A 92 -1.48 13.26 14.07
CA HIS A 92 -2.05 13.01 15.40
C HIS A 92 -1.49 13.98 16.45
N VAL A 93 -0.25 14.44 16.26
CA VAL A 93 0.42 15.38 17.16
C VAL A 93 -0.02 16.83 16.92
N LYS A 94 -0.31 17.20 15.66
CA LYS A 94 -0.67 18.57 15.25
C LYS A 94 -2.07 19.04 15.65
N ASN A 95 -2.96 18.14 16.05
CA ASN A 95 -4.33 18.49 16.44
C ASN A 95 -4.43 19.15 17.83
N VAL A 96 -3.30 19.43 18.48
CA VAL A 96 -3.27 20.12 19.77
C VAL A 96 -2.67 21.52 19.56
N PRO A 97 -3.40 22.61 19.87
CA PRO A 97 -2.96 23.99 19.65
C PRO A 97 -1.67 24.31 20.42
N GLY A 98 -0.72 25.00 19.78
CA GLY A 98 0.52 25.46 20.42
C GLY A 98 1.49 26.12 19.46
N HIS A 99 2.43 26.88 19.98
CA HIS A 99 3.48 27.56 19.20
C HIS A 99 4.53 26.57 18.68
N LYS A 100 4.84 26.63 17.40
CA LYS A 100 5.72 25.68 16.68
C LYS A 100 7.19 26.09 16.78
N THR A 101 8.02 25.27 17.46
CA THR A 101 9.49 25.28 17.38
C THR A 101 10.01 23.89 17.71
N ASP A 102 11.13 23.46 17.11
CA ASP A 102 11.69 22.11 17.29
C ASP A 102 11.91 21.71 18.77
N LYS A 103 12.32 22.67 19.59
CA LYS A 103 12.46 22.47 21.06
C LYS A 103 11.11 22.26 21.74
N LYS A 104 10.05 22.95 21.29
CA LYS A 104 8.70 22.78 21.81
C LYS A 104 8.09 21.51 21.29
N ASP A 105 8.37 21.11 20.04
CA ASP A 105 7.86 19.91 19.42
C ASP A 105 8.43 18.64 20.08
N SER A 106 9.75 18.55 20.32
CA SER A 106 10.35 17.44 21.08
C SER A 106 9.85 17.39 22.54
N ARG A 107 9.68 18.54 23.20
CA ARG A 107 9.12 18.63 24.56
C ARG A 107 7.65 18.21 24.61
N TRP A 108 6.88 18.58 23.61
CA TRP A 108 5.48 18.21 23.47
C TRP A 108 5.32 16.69 23.26
N LEU A 109 6.12 16.11 22.38
CA LEU A 109 6.17 14.66 22.18
C LEU A 109 6.50 13.91 23.48
N ALA A 110 7.48 14.40 24.26
CA ALA A 110 7.83 13.80 25.55
C ALA A 110 6.65 13.87 26.54
N LYS A 111 5.94 15.00 26.62
CA LYS A 111 4.76 15.15 27.48
C LYS A 111 3.65 14.18 27.09
N LEU A 112 3.30 14.10 25.80
CA LEU A 112 2.27 13.20 25.31
C LEU A 112 2.63 11.73 25.54
N LEU A 113 3.93 11.37 25.39
CA LEU A 113 4.45 10.04 25.69
C LEU A 113 4.24 9.67 27.15
N LEU A 114 4.66 10.53 28.07
CA LEU A 114 4.50 10.28 29.51
C LEU A 114 3.03 10.15 29.94
N SER A 115 2.13 10.86 29.29
CA SER A 115 0.69 10.81 29.54
C SER A 115 -0.02 9.64 28.82
N GLY A 116 0.70 8.78 28.07
CA GLY A 116 0.09 7.66 27.33
C GLY A 116 -0.84 8.06 26.19
N LEU A 117 -0.77 9.31 25.73
CA LEU A 117 -1.67 9.85 24.71
C LEU A 117 -1.19 9.61 23.27
N LEU A 118 0.00 9.03 23.10
CA LEU A 118 0.56 8.75 21.78
C LEU A 118 0.11 7.39 21.28
N LYS A 119 -0.30 7.36 20.02
CA LYS A 119 -0.61 6.14 19.29
C LYS A 119 0.56 5.81 18.37
N ALA A 120 1.23 4.69 18.62
CA ALA A 120 2.34 4.23 17.79
C ALA A 120 1.88 3.85 16.38
N SER A 121 2.69 4.21 15.39
CA SER A 121 2.56 3.69 14.03
C SER A 121 3.12 2.28 13.96
N PHE A 122 2.51 1.42 13.15
CA PHE A 122 3.00 0.08 12.93
C PHE A 122 4.35 0.09 12.18
N ILE A 123 5.37 -0.45 12.81
CA ILE A 123 6.71 -0.70 12.22
C ILE A 123 6.92 -2.21 12.26
N PRO A 124 7.04 -2.90 11.10
CA PRO A 124 7.36 -4.31 11.06
C PRO A 124 8.81 -4.56 11.51
N GLU A 125 9.09 -5.81 11.80
CA GLU A 125 10.45 -6.28 12.01
C GLU A 125 11.37 -6.01 10.81
N ARG A 126 12.68 -6.10 11.02
CA ARG A 126 13.68 -5.70 10.03
C ARG A 126 13.55 -6.48 8.71
N THR A 127 13.37 -7.80 8.78
CA THR A 127 13.22 -8.67 7.60
C THR A 127 12.03 -8.27 6.74
N ILE A 128 10.88 -8.01 7.36
CA ILE A 128 9.66 -7.52 6.68
C ILE A 128 9.86 -6.09 6.15
N ARG A 129 10.62 -5.22 6.84
CA ARG A 129 10.91 -3.87 6.33
C ARG A 129 11.77 -3.92 5.07
N GLU A 130 12.78 -4.81 5.02
CA GLU A 130 13.62 -5.03 3.85
C GLU A 130 12.79 -5.58 2.68
N LEU A 131 11.95 -6.60 2.92
CA LEU A 131 11.02 -7.14 1.93
C LEU A 131 10.05 -6.06 1.41
N ARG A 132 9.52 -5.22 2.30
CA ARG A 132 8.64 -4.08 1.94
C ARG A 132 9.34 -3.07 1.03
N GLU A 133 10.61 -2.79 1.26
CA GLU A 133 11.38 -1.88 0.39
C GLU A 133 11.53 -2.46 -1.01
N LEU A 134 11.87 -3.74 -1.13
CA LEU A 134 12.01 -4.45 -2.42
C LEU A 134 10.69 -4.49 -3.19
N THR A 135 9.59 -4.91 -2.56
CA THR A 135 8.27 -5.00 -3.21
C THR A 135 7.73 -3.64 -3.63
N ARG A 136 7.96 -2.59 -2.84
CA ARG A 136 7.59 -1.22 -3.18
C ARG A 136 8.45 -0.67 -4.32
N TYR A 137 9.73 -1.00 -4.36
CA TYR A 137 10.62 -0.59 -5.44
C TYR A 137 10.22 -1.29 -6.74
N LYS A 138 9.97 -2.62 -6.73
CA LYS A 138 9.39 -3.36 -7.86
C LYS A 138 8.11 -2.68 -8.37
N THR A 139 7.18 -2.35 -7.47
CA THR A 139 5.94 -1.65 -7.85
C THR A 139 6.22 -0.32 -8.56
N LYS A 140 7.22 0.43 -8.12
CA LYS A 140 7.63 1.70 -8.76
C LYS A 140 8.20 1.48 -10.15
N LEU A 141 9.04 0.47 -10.32
CA LEU A 141 9.61 0.12 -11.62
C LEU A 141 8.53 -0.34 -12.61
N THR A 142 7.56 -1.15 -12.16
CA THR A 142 6.41 -1.54 -12.98
C THR A 142 5.59 -0.32 -13.45
N GLN A 143 5.39 0.67 -12.57
CA GLN A 143 4.73 1.93 -12.93
C GLN A 143 5.57 2.73 -13.94
N GLN A 144 6.89 2.69 -13.82
CA GLN A 144 7.81 3.35 -14.76
C GLN A 144 7.75 2.69 -16.14
N ILE A 145 7.75 1.34 -16.24
CA ILE A 145 7.54 0.64 -17.51
C ILE A 145 6.23 1.09 -18.16
N THR A 146 5.14 1.17 -17.40
CA THR A 146 3.85 1.65 -17.94
C THR A 146 3.97 3.08 -18.49
N SER A 147 4.71 3.94 -17.81
CA SER A 147 4.94 5.33 -18.26
C SER A 147 5.77 5.36 -19.55
N GLU A 148 6.81 4.52 -19.65
CA GLU A 148 7.64 4.43 -20.85
C GLU A 148 6.86 3.82 -22.03
N LYS A 149 6.04 2.77 -21.79
CA LYS A 149 5.14 2.22 -22.80
C LYS A 149 4.17 3.27 -23.34
N ASN A 150 3.59 4.09 -22.47
CA ASN A 150 2.72 5.20 -22.91
C ASN A 150 3.49 6.26 -23.70
N ARG A 151 4.76 6.53 -23.37
CA ARG A 151 5.63 7.44 -24.15
C ARG A 151 5.93 6.85 -25.52
N PHE A 152 6.24 5.57 -25.59
CA PHE A 152 6.45 4.84 -26.83
C PHE A 152 5.25 4.94 -27.77
N LEU A 153 4.04 4.70 -27.25
CA LEU A 153 2.79 4.83 -28.04
C LEU A 153 2.59 6.27 -28.56
N LYS A 154 2.99 7.30 -27.80
CA LYS A 154 2.92 8.69 -28.26
C LYS A 154 3.88 8.96 -29.42
N VAL A 155 5.06 8.37 -29.44
CA VAL A 155 6.01 8.49 -30.57
C VAL A 155 5.45 7.78 -31.81
N LEU A 156 4.81 6.60 -31.65
CA LEU A 156 4.11 5.95 -32.77
C LEU A 156 2.95 6.82 -33.29
N GLU A 157 2.19 7.45 -32.41
CA GLU A 157 1.11 8.36 -32.81
C GLU A 157 1.64 9.58 -33.57
N ASP A 158 2.79 10.15 -33.17
CA ASP A 158 3.44 11.26 -33.86
C ASP A 158 3.92 10.87 -35.27
N ALA A 159 4.42 9.64 -35.42
CA ALA A 159 4.75 9.03 -36.70
C ALA A 159 3.51 8.61 -37.54
N ASN A 160 2.29 8.83 -37.03
CA ASN A 160 1.02 8.32 -37.59
C ASN A 160 0.98 6.80 -37.78
N LEU A 161 1.69 6.05 -36.94
CA LEU A 161 1.62 4.58 -36.89
C LEU A 161 0.57 4.14 -35.88
N LYS A 162 -0.59 3.68 -36.36
CA LYS A 162 -1.80 3.41 -35.55
C LYS A 162 -1.87 1.97 -35.01
N LEU A 163 -0.76 1.39 -34.58
CA LEU A 163 -0.71 0.02 -34.05
C LEU A 163 -1.71 -0.25 -32.92
N SER A 164 -1.95 0.73 -32.06
CA SER A 164 -2.93 0.63 -30.96
C SER A 164 -4.38 0.52 -31.42
N SER A 165 -4.69 0.89 -32.66
CA SER A 165 -6.03 0.78 -33.23
C SER A 165 -6.35 -0.63 -33.73
N VAL A 166 -5.34 -1.37 -34.15
CA VAL A 166 -5.46 -2.72 -34.76
C VAL A 166 -4.99 -3.85 -33.84
N LEU A 167 -4.12 -3.55 -32.87
CA LEU A 167 -3.60 -4.53 -31.91
C LEU A 167 -4.11 -4.21 -30.49
N ASN A 168 -4.61 -5.24 -29.81
CA ASN A 168 -4.99 -5.11 -28.39
C ASN A 168 -3.79 -4.84 -27.47
N ASP A 169 -2.62 -5.36 -27.84
CA ASP A 169 -1.36 -5.15 -27.12
C ASP A 169 -0.23 -4.92 -28.13
N VAL A 170 0.22 -3.67 -28.21
CA VAL A 170 1.33 -3.25 -29.08
C VAL A 170 2.68 -3.82 -28.61
N PHE A 171 2.81 -4.18 -27.35
CA PHE A 171 4.01 -4.79 -26.77
C PHE A 171 3.94 -6.33 -26.70
N GLY A 172 2.88 -6.91 -27.23
CA GLY A 172 2.74 -8.36 -27.42
C GLY A 172 3.58 -8.86 -28.61
N VAL A 173 3.56 -10.19 -28.85
CA VAL A 173 4.40 -10.85 -29.84
C VAL A 173 4.31 -10.21 -31.25
N THR A 174 3.10 -9.99 -31.75
CA THR A 174 2.88 -9.37 -33.07
C THR A 174 3.42 -7.94 -33.11
N GLY A 175 3.04 -7.10 -32.12
CA GLY A 175 3.47 -5.72 -32.11
C GLY A 175 4.98 -5.56 -31.97
N THR A 176 5.62 -6.37 -31.12
CA THR A 176 7.09 -6.37 -30.97
C THR A 176 7.78 -6.70 -32.28
N LYS A 177 7.35 -7.76 -32.98
CA LYS A 177 7.96 -8.16 -34.30
C LYS A 177 7.78 -7.07 -35.37
N ILE A 178 6.62 -6.44 -35.41
CA ILE A 178 6.35 -5.31 -36.32
C ILE A 178 7.27 -4.14 -36.01
N ILE A 179 7.38 -3.77 -34.72
CA ILE A 179 8.27 -2.68 -34.30
C ILE A 179 9.73 -3.02 -34.60
N ASP A 180 10.18 -4.27 -34.36
CA ASP A 180 11.54 -4.71 -34.70
C ASP A 180 11.83 -4.54 -36.18
N HIS A 181 10.91 -4.93 -37.03
CA HIS A 181 11.06 -4.78 -38.48
C HIS A 181 11.12 -3.29 -38.87
N ILE A 182 10.21 -2.46 -38.35
CA ILE A 182 10.19 -1.02 -38.62
C ILE A 182 11.49 -0.35 -38.17
N LEU A 183 12.06 -0.73 -37.04
CA LEU A 183 13.30 -0.13 -36.52
C LEU A 183 14.55 -0.62 -37.29
N SER A 184 14.53 -1.85 -37.77
CA SER A 184 15.68 -2.45 -38.52
C SER A 184 15.69 -2.13 -40.01
N THR A 185 14.58 -1.67 -40.58
CA THR A 185 14.44 -1.43 -42.04
C THR A 185 14.09 0.04 -42.28
N GLU A 186 14.94 0.74 -43.03
CA GLU A 186 14.78 2.18 -43.29
C GLU A 186 13.52 2.45 -44.13
N ASP A 187 13.40 1.75 -45.27
CA ASP A 187 12.28 1.84 -46.21
C ASP A 187 11.43 0.57 -46.23
N TYR A 188 10.73 0.31 -45.07
CA TYR A 188 9.85 -0.84 -45.01
C TYR A 188 8.54 -0.61 -45.80
N LYS A 189 7.99 -1.71 -46.36
CA LYS A 189 6.65 -1.69 -46.95
C LYS A 189 5.63 -2.26 -45.99
N PRO A 190 4.45 -1.63 -45.82
CA PRO A 190 3.40 -2.15 -44.91
C PRO A 190 3.00 -3.60 -45.19
N GLU A 191 3.09 -4.06 -46.47
CA GLU A 191 2.81 -5.44 -46.88
C GLU A 191 3.76 -6.44 -46.22
N GLU A 192 5.04 -6.10 -46.09
CA GLU A 192 6.08 -6.95 -45.51
C GLU A 192 5.82 -7.20 -44.01
N LEU A 193 5.14 -6.27 -43.33
CA LEU A 193 4.84 -6.36 -41.90
C LEU A 193 3.71 -7.37 -41.61
N LEU A 194 2.89 -7.71 -42.61
CA LEU A 194 1.80 -8.68 -42.46
C LEU A 194 2.27 -10.08 -42.08
N GLN A 195 3.51 -10.47 -42.53
CA GLN A 195 4.10 -11.76 -42.14
C GLN A 195 4.29 -11.94 -40.64
N HIS A 196 4.34 -10.84 -39.87
CA HIS A 196 4.50 -10.86 -38.42
C HIS A 196 3.16 -10.95 -37.68
N VAL A 197 2.03 -10.82 -38.40
CA VAL A 197 0.69 -10.78 -37.78
C VAL A 197 0.24 -12.18 -37.42
N HIS A 198 -0.02 -12.40 -36.13
CA HIS A 198 -0.52 -13.68 -35.65
C HIS A 198 -2.01 -13.84 -35.98
N GLY A 199 -2.45 -15.04 -36.38
CA GLY A 199 -3.84 -15.34 -36.80
C GLY A 199 -4.96 -15.05 -35.77
N ARG A 200 -4.63 -14.66 -34.54
CA ARG A 200 -5.58 -14.21 -33.53
C ARG A 200 -5.87 -12.71 -33.58
N VAL A 201 -5.18 -11.95 -34.41
CA VAL A 201 -5.46 -10.53 -34.64
C VAL A 201 -6.78 -10.42 -35.38
N LYS A 202 -7.70 -9.60 -34.90
CA LYS A 202 -9.04 -9.49 -35.48
C LYS A 202 -9.12 -8.52 -36.66
N ALA A 203 -8.21 -7.57 -36.74
CA ALA A 203 -8.14 -6.61 -37.83
C ALA A 203 -7.78 -7.31 -39.13
N SER A 204 -8.34 -6.88 -40.24
CA SER A 204 -8.02 -7.37 -41.57
C SER A 204 -6.62 -6.95 -42.00
N GLY A 205 -6.04 -7.65 -43.00
CA GLY A 205 -4.73 -7.28 -43.55
C GLY A 205 -4.71 -5.86 -44.11
N GLU A 206 -5.80 -5.40 -44.71
CA GLU A 206 -5.90 -4.04 -45.27
C GLU A 206 -5.95 -2.99 -44.13
N GLU A 207 -6.72 -3.23 -43.08
CA GLU A 207 -6.74 -2.33 -41.90
C GLU A 207 -5.36 -2.25 -41.24
N ILE A 208 -4.62 -3.36 -41.17
CA ILE A 208 -3.26 -3.38 -40.62
C ILE A 208 -2.29 -2.61 -41.52
N LYS A 209 -2.35 -2.79 -42.86
CA LYS A 209 -1.54 -2.00 -43.80
C LYS A 209 -1.79 -0.50 -43.64
N GLU A 210 -3.05 -0.09 -43.61
CA GLU A 210 -3.44 1.31 -43.41
C GLU A 210 -2.90 1.86 -42.10
N ALA A 211 -3.04 1.11 -41.00
CA ALA A 211 -2.52 1.48 -39.68
C ALA A 211 -1.00 1.60 -39.64
N LEU A 212 -0.28 0.91 -40.51
CA LEU A 212 1.18 0.89 -40.60
C LEU A 212 1.71 1.83 -41.69
N THR A 213 0.86 2.46 -42.50
CA THR A 213 1.20 3.50 -43.45
C THR A 213 1.35 4.83 -42.73
N GLY A 214 2.53 5.11 -42.22
CA GLY A 214 2.84 6.30 -41.44
C GLY A 214 4.04 7.05 -41.97
N TYR A 215 4.44 8.08 -41.24
CA TYR A 215 5.58 8.93 -41.58
C TYR A 215 6.65 8.86 -40.49
N ILE A 216 7.45 7.77 -40.51
CA ILE A 216 8.51 7.55 -39.55
C ILE A 216 9.79 8.26 -40.00
N THR A 217 10.38 9.09 -39.13
CA THR A 217 11.63 9.80 -39.33
C THR A 217 12.76 9.12 -38.53
N GLU A 218 14.03 9.48 -38.86
CA GLU A 218 15.18 9.09 -38.03
C GLU A 218 15.01 9.45 -36.54
N HIS A 219 14.44 10.63 -36.27
CA HIS A 219 14.15 11.05 -34.91
C HIS A 219 13.18 10.10 -34.19
N HIS A 220 12.09 9.68 -34.85
CA HIS A 220 11.15 8.72 -34.29
C HIS A 220 11.83 7.38 -33.98
N ARG A 221 12.64 6.86 -34.90
CA ARG A 221 13.41 5.62 -34.70
C ARG A 221 14.32 5.72 -33.50
N PHE A 222 15.12 6.76 -33.41
CA PHE A 222 16.00 7.04 -32.28
C PHE A 222 15.23 7.06 -30.96
N MET A 223 14.11 7.77 -30.90
CA MET A 223 13.30 7.87 -29.69
C MET A 223 12.69 6.52 -29.28
N LEU A 224 12.17 5.75 -30.24
CA LEU A 224 11.61 4.41 -29.99
C LEU A 224 12.67 3.44 -29.46
N GLU A 225 13.89 3.45 -30.03
CA GLU A 225 15.02 2.64 -29.56
C GLU A 225 15.45 3.01 -28.14
N MET A 226 15.55 4.31 -27.84
CA MET A 226 15.92 4.79 -26.49
C MET A 226 14.90 4.35 -25.45
N ILE A 227 13.61 4.51 -25.73
CA ILE A 227 12.53 4.12 -24.80
C ILE A 227 12.53 2.59 -24.63
N ARG A 228 12.70 1.83 -25.69
CA ARG A 228 12.77 0.36 -25.66
C ARG A 228 13.95 -0.13 -24.83
N THR A 229 15.13 0.44 -25.04
CA THR A 229 16.33 0.14 -24.23
C THR A 229 16.08 0.42 -22.75
N GLN A 230 15.40 1.53 -22.44
CA GLN A 230 15.06 1.87 -21.05
C GLN A 230 14.08 0.86 -20.45
N ILE A 231 13.05 0.41 -21.20
CA ILE A 231 12.10 -0.62 -20.76
C ILE A 231 12.85 -1.91 -20.44
N SER A 232 13.72 -2.39 -21.35
CA SER A 232 14.50 -3.62 -21.17
C SER A 232 15.37 -3.57 -19.88
N LYS A 233 16.07 -2.46 -19.65
CA LYS A 233 16.88 -2.27 -18.44
C LYS A 233 16.05 -2.30 -17.15
N ILE A 234 14.83 -1.76 -17.18
CA ILE A 234 13.93 -1.81 -16.05
C ILE A 234 13.45 -3.24 -15.81
N GLU A 235 13.11 -3.98 -16.87
CA GLU A 235 12.70 -5.39 -16.80
C GLU A 235 13.80 -6.27 -16.22
N GLU A 236 15.06 -6.12 -16.66
CA GLU A 236 16.22 -6.79 -16.05
C GLU A 236 16.37 -6.48 -14.55
N THR A 237 16.14 -5.23 -14.18
CA THR A 237 16.19 -4.82 -12.77
C THR A 237 15.06 -5.45 -11.95
N ILE A 238 13.86 -5.57 -12.52
CA ILE A 238 12.72 -6.24 -11.89
C ILE A 238 13.05 -7.72 -11.67
N THR A 239 13.64 -8.42 -12.65
CA THR A 239 14.04 -9.82 -12.50
C THR A 239 14.98 -10.02 -11.30
N LYS A 240 16.02 -9.19 -11.18
CA LYS A 240 16.95 -9.23 -10.04
C LYS A 240 16.26 -8.95 -8.70
N LEU A 241 15.25 -8.06 -8.71
CA LEU A 241 14.46 -7.79 -7.50
C LEU A 241 13.56 -8.97 -7.14
N GLU A 242 13.01 -9.67 -8.13
CA GLU A 242 12.18 -10.87 -7.92
C GLU A 242 12.99 -11.98 -7.29
N GLU A 243 14.19 -12.26 -7.76
CA GLU A 243 15.12 -13.22 -7.14
C GLU A 243 15.38 -12.87 -5.67
N LYS A 244 15.65 -11.58 -5.38
CA LYS A 244 15.90 -11.14 -4.01
C LYS A 244 14.66 -11.14 -3.12
N ILE A 245 13.48 -10.88 -3.69
CA ILE A 245 12.20 -11.01 -3.01
C ILE A 245 11.94 -12.47 -2.67
N ASP A 246 12.20 -13.40 -3.58
CA ASP A 246 12.01 -14.83 -3.38
C ASP A 246 12.90 -15.37 -2.27
N GLU A 247 14.18 -14.97 -2.23
CA GLU A 247 15.09 -15.27 -1.12
C GLU A 247 14.53 -14.77 0.23
N LYS A 248 14.08 -13.51 0.26
CA LYS A 248 13.60 -12.88 1.49
C LYS A 248 12.25 -13.39 1.96
N VAL A 249 11.40 -13.87 1.06
CA VAL A 249 10.06 -14.40 1.38
C VAL A 249 10.08 -15.88 1.74
N ALA A 250 11.14 -16.62 1.43
CA ALA A 250 11.24 -18.04 1.67
C ALA A 250 10.86 -18.48 3.11
N PRO A 251 11.24 -17.75 4.19
CA PRO A 251 10.81 -18.09 5.56
C PRO A 251 9.29 -17.98 5.78
N TYR A 252 8.57 -17.28 4.92
CA TYR A 252 7.13 -17.03 5.02
C TYR A 252 6.32 -17.82 3.97
N GLY A 253 6.90 -18.88 3.39
CA GLY A 253 6.29 -19.65 2.31
C GLY A 253 4.90 -20.18 2.66
N LYS A 254 4.71 -20.68 3.88
CA LYS A 254 3.40 -21.17 4.38
C LYS A 254 2.34 -20.07 4.39
N GLU A 255 2.67 -18.90 4.87
CA GLU A 255 1.76 -17.75 4.89
C GLU A 255 1.42 -17.28 3.48
N VAL A 256 2.37 -17.33 2.54
CA VAL A 256 2.13 -17.03 1.12
C VAL A 256 1.12 -18.02 0.54
N GLU A 257 1.32 -19.34 0.71
CA GLU A 257 0.40 -20.36 0.23
C GLU A 257 -1.00 -20.20 0.83
N LEU A 258 -1.08 -19.98 2.14
CA LEU A 258 -2.36 -19.73 2.81
C LEU A 258 -3.09 -18.50 2.25
N LEU A 259 -2.40 -17.40 1.97
CA LEU A 259 -3.01 -16.20 1.39
C LEU A 259 -3.45 -16.41 -0.06
N MET A 260 -2.74 -17.24 -0.83
CA MET A 260 -3.11 -17.61 -2.20
C MET A 260 -4.43 -18.37 -2.28
N SER A 261 -4.90 -18.95 -1.18
CA SER A 261 -6.23 -19.58 -1.13
C SER A 261 -7.38 -18.57 -1.26
N ILE A 262 -7.14 -17.28 -1.07
CA ILE A 262 -8.16 -16.24 -1.24
C ILE A 262 -8.37 -16.00 -2.75
N PRO A 263 -9.61 -16.13 -3.28
CA PRO A 263 -9.90 -15.79 -4.68
C PRO A 263 -9.42 -14.38 -5.05
N GLY A 264 -8.63 -14.29 -6.10
CA GLY A 264 -8.06 -13.03 -6.58
C GLY A 264 -6.74 -12.60 -5.92
N VAL A 265 -6.18 -13.41 -5.03
CA VAL A 265 -4.86 -13.21 -4.44
C VAL A 265 -3.88 -14.21 -5.06
N GLY A 266 -3.05 -13.77 -6.00
CA GLY A 266 -1.94 -14.55 -6.55
C GLY A 266 -0.68 -14.43 -5.68
N ARG A 267 0.40 -15.14 -6.06
CA ARG A 267 1.68 -15.18 -5.32
C ARG A 267 2.25 -13.78 -5.05
N ASP A 268 2.35 -12.93 -6.08
CA ASP A 268 2.82 -11.54 -5.92
C ASP A 268 1.93 -10.75 -4.94
N GLY A 269 0.62 -10.91 -5.05
CA GLY A 269 -0.34 -10.30 -4.12
C GLY A 269 -0.12 -10.74 -2.68
N ALA A 270 0.06 -12.03 -2.44
CA ALA A 270 0.32 -12.61 -1.12
C ALA A 270 1.64 -12.07 -0.52
N ILE A 271 2.72 -12.06 -1.30
CA ILE A 271 4.02 -11.51 -0.89
C ILE A 271 3.90 -10.03 -0.52
N ARG A 272 3.22 -9.24 -1.33
CA ARG A 272 3.00 -7.80 -1.09
C ARG A 272 2.11 -7.56 0.13
N ILE A 273 1.11 -8.42 0.42
CA ILE A 273 0.33 -8.34 1.66
C ILE A 273 1.27 -8.57 2.85
N ILE A 274 2.04 -9.66 2.87
CA ILE A 274 2.98 -9.98 3.97
C ILE A 274 3.99 -8.84 4.16
N SER A 275 4.54 -8.30 3.08
CA SER A 275 5.50 -7.20 3.16
C SER A 275 4.93 -5.94 3.83
N GLU A 276 3.61 -5.71 3.71
CA GLU A 276 2.96 -4.54 4.27
C GLU A 276 2.41 -4.76 5.68
N ILE A 277 1.92 -5.94 6.03
CA ILE A 277 1.30 -6.18 7.35
C ILE A 277 2.12 -7.08 8.26
N GLY A 278 3.15 -7.77 7.73
CA GLY A 278 3.91 -8.79 8.47
C GLY A 278 3.11 -10.06 8.68
N THR A 279 3.67 -10.96 9.49
CA THR A 279 3.05 -12.24 9.87
C THR A 279 2.63 -12.30 11.33
N ASP A 280 3.03 -11.34 12.15
CA ASP A 280 2.62 -11.20 13.55
C ASP A 280 1.36 -10.33 13.68
N MET A 281 0.20 -10.97 13.77
CA MET A 281 -1.08 -10.26 13.90
C MET A 281 -1.35 -9.72 15.31
N SER A 282 -0.54 -10.07 16.31
CA SER A 282 -0.62 -9.45 17.65
C SER A 282 -0.34 -7.94 17.64
N ARG A 283 0.36 -7.47 16.61
CA ARG A 283 0.67 -6.04 16.38
C ARG A 283 -0.58 -5.20 16.06
N PHE A 284 -1.68 -5.83 15.70
CA PHE A 284 -2.96 -5.17 15.44
C PHE A 284 -4.00 -5.67 16.45
N PRO A 285 -4.58 -4.80 17.30
CA PRO A 285 -5.56 -5.21 18.31
C PRO A 285 -6.76 -5.98 17.74
N SER A 286 -7.14 -5.71 16.49
CA SER A 286 -8.15 -6.46 15.75
C SER A 286 -8.03 -6.24 14.24
N GLU A 287 -8.77 -7.04 13.47
CA GLU A 287 -8.94 -6.87 12.02
C GLU A 287 -9.46 -5.47 11.63
N LYS A 288 -10.27 -4.86 12.49
CA LYS A 288 -10.80 -3.48 12.28
C LYS A 288 -9.69 -2.44 12.38
N HIS A 289 -8.75 -2.62 13.32
CA HIS A 289 -7.58 -1.75 13.45
C HIS A 289 -6.65 -1.87 12.22
N LEU A 290 -6.44 -3.09 11.73
CA LEU A 290 -5.68 -3.32 10.51
C LEU A 290 -6.36 -2.65 9.29
N ALA A 291 -7.67 -2.81 9.12
CA ALA A 291 -8.43 -2.22 8.02
C ALA A 291 -8.44 -0.68 8.06
N SER A 292 -8.51 -0.10 9.26
CA SER A 292 -8.39 1.35 9.48
C SER A 292 -6.97 1.85 9.14
N TRP A 293 -5.94 1.13 9.59
CA TRP A 293 -4.54 1.45 9.28
C TRP A 293 -4.25 1.37 7.78
N ALA A 294 -4.81 0.39 7.10
CA ALA A 294 -4.69 0.24 5.64
C ALA A 294 -5.43 1.34 4.85
N GLY A 295 -6.38 2.04 5.48
CA GLY A 295 -7.20 3.06 4.84
C GLY A 295 -8.23 2.50 3.87
N VAL A 296 -8.81 1.34 4.19
CA VAL A 296 -9.90 0.70 3.40
C VAL A 296 -11.25 0.75 4.12
N CYS A 297 -11.31 1.37 5.28
CA CYS A 297 -12.54 1.66 6.00
C CYS A 297 -13.16 3.00 5.57
N PRO A 298 -14.49 3.15 5.59
CA PRO A 298 -15.11 4.46 5.49
C PRO A 298 -14.71 5.32 6.69
N GLY A 299 -14.45 6.60 6.46
CA GLY A 299 -14.22 7.57 7.54
C GLY A 299 -15.53 7.85 8.27
N SER A 300 -15.47 7.87 9.61
CA SER A 300 -16.57 8.39 10.45
C SER A 300 -16.46 9.92 10.48
N ASN A 301 -17.24 10.58 9.65
CA ASN A 301 -17.35 12.05 9.66
C ASN A 301 -18.82 12.41 9.79
N GLU A 302 -19.30 12.34 11.04
CA GLU A 302 -20.67 12.63 11.41
C GLU A 302 -20.71 13.80 12.38
N SER A 303 -21.68 14.69 12.21
CA SER A 303 -21.93 15.81 13.11
C SER A 303 -23.42 16.05 13.20
N ALA A 304 -23.95 16.08 14.41
CA ALA A 304 -25.38 16.24 14.68
C ALA A 304 -26.27 15.23 13.91
N GLY A 305 -25.89 13.94 13.87
CA GLY A 305 -26.62 12.89 13.18
C GLY A 305 -26.50 12.91 11.65
N LYS A 306 -25.79 13.88 11.06
CA LYS A 306 -25.60 13.99 9.62
C LYS A 306 -24.22 13.48 9.20
N ASN A 307 -24.19 12.47 8.33
CA ASN A 307 -22.95 11.95 7.74
C ASN A 307 -22.42 12.95 6.69
N LYS A 308 -21.28 13.59 7.00
CA LYS A 308 -20.64 14.61 6.14
C LYS A 308 -19.80 14.00 5.01
N SER A 309 -19.25 12.80 5.17
CA SER A 309 -18.40 12.19 4.16
C SER A 309 -18.29 10.68 4.33
N GLY A 310 -18.55 9.93 3.25
CA GLY A 310 -18.28 8.50 3.16
C GLY A 310 -16.92 8.17 2.52
N ARG A 311 -15.97 9.12 2.48
CA ARG A 311 -14.62 8.87 1.96
C ARG A 311 -13.88 7.90 2.87
N ILE A 312 -13.05 7.04 2.27
CA ILE A 312 -12.14 6.18 3.04
C ILE A 312 -11.12 7.00 3.80
N THR A 313 -10.65 6.47 4.94
CA THR A 313 -9.60 7.10 5.74
C THR A 313 -8.26 7.12 4.99
N TYR A 314 -7.37 8.02 5.41
CA TYR A 314 -5.98 7.96 4.97
C TYR A 314 -5.32 6.71 5.57
N GLY A 315 -4.46 6.04 4.77
CA GLY A 315 -3.78 4.84 5.20
C GLY A 315 -2.64 4.45 4.27
N ASN A 316 -2.24 3.19 4.32
CA ASN A 316 -1.15 2.66 3.52
C ASN A 316 -1.56 2.58 2.03
N LYS A 317 -1.01 3.50 1.21
CA LYS A 317 -1.36 3.59 -0.21
C LYS A 317 -0.94 2.36 -1.03
N TYR A 318 0.17 1.70 -0.66
CA TYR A 318 0.65 0.51 -1.38
C TYR A 318 -0.27 -0.69 -1.13
N LEU A 319 -0.60 -0.95 0.15
CA LEU A 319 -1.54 -2.02 0.49
C LEU A 319 -2.93 -1.76 -0.10
N ARG A 320 -3.42 -0.52 -0.05
CA ARG A 320 -4.72 -0.18 -0.63
C ARG A 320 -4.76 -0.39 -2.14
N SER A 321 -3.71 0.01 -2.89
CA SER A 321 -3.63 -0.23 -4.33
C SER A 321 -3.65 -1.73 -4.63
N LEU A 322 -2.85 -2.51 -3.93
CA LEU A 322 -2.82 -3.96 -4.03
C LEU A 322 -4.19 -4.59 -3.77
N LEU A 323 -4.87 -4.18 -2.69
CA LEU A 323 -6.20 -4.70 -2.35
C LEU A 323 -7.26 -4.35 -3.41
N VAL A 324 -7.10 -3.24 -4.12
CA VAL A 324 -7.93 -2.89 -5.28
C VAL A 324 -7.65 -3.85 -6.44
N GLU A 325 -6.39 -4.15 -6.73
CA GLU A 325 -5.97 -5.12 -7.77
C GLU A 325 -6.56 -6.51 -7.45
N CYS A 326 -6.35 -7.01 -6.23
CA CYS A 326 -6.92 -8.29 -5.76
C CYS A 326 -8.47 -8.28 -5.80
N GLY A 327 -9.10 -7.17 -5.42
CA GLY A 327 -10.55 -7.00 -5.47
C GLY A 327 -11.11 -7.09 -6.88
N TRP A 328 -10.42 -6.52 -7.87
CA TRP A 328 -10.79 -6.66 -9.29
C TRP A 328 -10.65 -8.10 -9.77
N ALA A 329 -9.57 -8.80 -9.43
CA ALA A 329 -9.37 -10.20 -9.78
C ALA A 329 -10.47 -11.07 -9.14
N ALA A 330 -10.71 -10.93 -7.84
CA ALA A 330 -11.74 -11.65 -7.09
C ALA A 330 -13.15 -11.38 -7.65
N SER A 331 -13.44 -10.17 -8.10
CA SER A 331 -14.75 -9.84 -8.69
C SER A 331 -15.04 -10.59 -9.99
N ARG A 332 -14.02 -11.09 -10.69
CA ARG A 332 -14.12 -11.83 -11.95
C ARG A 332 -14.08 -13.35 -11.77
N THR A 333 -13.69 -13.84 -10.60
CA THR A 333 -13.60 -15.27 -10.29
C THR A 333 -15.03 -15.81 -10.05
N LYS A 334 -15.60 -16.46 -11.07
CA LYS A 334 -16.97 -17.01 -11.05
C LYS A 334 -17.13 -18.06 -9.95
N GLY A 335 -18.37 -18.28 -9.47
CA GLY A 335 -18.69 -19.29 -8.45
C GLY A 335 -18.21 -18.94 -7.03
N THR A 336 -17.68 -17.74 -6.80
CA THR A 336 -17.12 -17.34 -5.51
C THR A 336 -18.00 -16.33 -4.77
N TYR A 337 -17.87 -16.32 -3.45
CA TYR A 337 -18.45 -15.29 -2.58
C TYR A 337 -18.11 -13.86 -3.03
N PHE A 338 -16.85 -13.61 -3.43
CA PHE A 338 -16.41 -12.27 -3.84
C PHE A 338 -17.09 -11.81 -5.14
N ASN A 339 -17.28 -12.71 -6.13
CA ASN A 339 -18.02 -12.39 -7.35
C ASN A 339 -19.49 -12.06 -7.04
N ALA A 340 -20.17 -12.91 -6.24
CA ALA A 340 -21.53 -12.66 -5.79
C ALA A 340 -21.64 -11.33 -5.01
N LYS A 341 -20.70 -11.07 -4.11
CA LYS A 341 -20.65 -9.83 -3.34
C LYS A 341 -20.47 -8.60 -4.23
N TYR A 342 -19.61 -8.68 -5.25
CA TYR A 342 -19.45 -7.62 -6.24
C TYR A 342 -20.78 -7.32 -6.94
N LYS A 343 -21.41 -8.35 -7.53
CA LYS A 343 -22.71 -8.22 -8.23
C LYS A 343 -23.78 -7.60 -7.33
N SER A 344 -23.83 -8.00 -6.05
CA SER A 344 -24.83 -7.50 -5.10
C SER A 344 -24.66 -6.03 -4.70
N LEU A 345 -23.47 -5.45 -4.89
CA LEU A 345 -23.15 -4.09 -4.44
C LEU A 345 -22.99 -3.09 -5.59
N VAL A 346 -22.54 -3.56 -6.78
CA VAL A 346 -22.10 -2.68 -7.86
C VAL A 346 -23.22 -1.76 -8.39
N GLY A 347 -24.43 -2.26 -8.52
CA GLY A 347 -25.58 -1.46 -8.98
C GLY A 347 -25.91 -0.30 -8.03
N ARG A 348 -25.83 -0.54 -6.71
CA ARG A 348 -26.20 0.46 -5.70
C ARG A 348 -25.06 1.42 -5.35
N ARG A 349 -23.81 0.95 -5.32
CA ARG A 349 -22.64 1.71 -4.80
C ARG A 349 -21.64 2.14 -5.86
N GLY A 350 -21.79 1.64 -7.09
CA GLY A 350 -20.87 1.86 -8.20
C GLY A 350 -19.56 1.06 -8.06
N LYS A 351 -18.83 0.93 -9.18
CA LYS A 351 -17.65 0.07 -9.31
C LYS A 351 -16.55 0.38 -8.26
N LYS A 352 -16.15 1.67 -8.14
CA LYS A 352 -15.02 2.08 -7.26
C LYS A 352 -15.25 1.75 -5.78
N LYS A 353 -16.44 2.06 -5.24
CA LYS A 353 -16.78 1.79 -3.84
C LYS A 353 -16.92 0.29 -3.57
N THR A 354 -17.44 -0.46 -4.52
CA THR A 354 -17.61 -1.91 -4.41
C THR A 354 -16.27 -2.62 -4.36
N ILE A 355 -15.31 -2.24 -5.20
CA ILE A 355 -13.97 -2.82 -5.20
C ILE A 355 -13.23 -2.55 -3.88
N ILE A 356 -13.33 -1.35 -3.33
CA ILE A 356 -12.77 -1.06 -2.00
C ILE A 356 -13.42 -1.94 -0.92
N ALA A 357 -14.73 -2.19 -1.01
CA ALA A 357 -15.40 -3.09 -0.06
C ALA A 357 -14.94 -4.55 -0.19
N LEU A 358 -14.63 -5.02 -1.41
CA LEU A 358 -14.00 -6.33 -1.62
C LEU A 358 -12.58 -6.35 -1.05
N GLY A 359 -11.75 -5.35 -1.35
CA GLY A 359 -10.40 -5.23 -0.80
C GLY A 359 -10.38 -5.21 0.73
N HIS A 360 -11.35 -4.53 1.36
CA HIS A 360 -11.55 -4.58 2.80
C HIS A 360 -11.82 -6.02 3.30
N LYS A 361 -12.68 -6.78 2.61
CA LYS A 361 -12.97 -8.18 2.97
C LYS A 361 -11.77 -9.09 2.76
N ILE A 362 -11.01 -8.92 1.69
CA ILE A 362 -9.75 -9.64 1.44
C ILE A 362 -8.77 -9.38 2.58
N LEU A 363 -8.60 -8.12 3.02
CA LEU A 363 -7.71 -7.79 4.11
C LEU A 363 -8.14 -8.43 5.45
N ILE A 364 -9.44 -8.44 5.74
CA ILE A 364 -9.97 -9.14 6.93
C ILE A 364 -9.70 -10.64 6.85
N ALA A 365 -9.93 -11.27 5.69
CA ALA A 365 -9.61 -12.68 5.49
C ALA A 365 -8.11 -12.92 5.69
N SER A 366 -7.24 -12.06 5.13
CA SER A 366 -5.79 -12.15 5.31
C SER A 366 -5.38 -12.06 6.79
N TYR A 367 -6.02 -11.19 7.58
CA TYR A 367 -5.77 -11.10 9.02
C TYR A 367 -6.01 -12.43 9.74
N PHE A 368 -7.19 -13.05 9.54
CA PHE A 368 -7.52 -14.31 10.20
C PHE A 368 -6.69 -15.48 9.68
N ILE A 369 -6.45 -15.56 8.37
CA ILE A 369 -5.60 -16.58 7.76
C ILE A 369 -4.19 -16.57 8.37
N ILE A 370 -3.57 -15.39 8.49
CA ILE A 370 -2.23 -15.27 9.08
C ILE A 370 -2.27 -15.55 10.57
N LYS A 371 -3.29 -15.08 11.29
CA LYS A 371 -3.43 -15.26 12.74
C LYS A 371 -3.66 -16.72 13.11
N ASP A 372 -4.61 -17.35 12.43
CA ASP A 372 -5.11 -18.68 12.81
C ASP A 372 -4.40 -19.82 12.05
N LYS A 373 -3.55 -19.46 11.06
CA LYS A 373 -2.80 -20.39 10.20
C LYS A 373 -3.70 -21.38 9.44
N VAL A 374 -4.87 -20.92 9.01
CA VAL A 374 -5.89 -21.72 8.30
C VAL A 374 -6.16 -21.09 6.94
N ALA A 375 -6.28 -21.92 5.90
CA ALA A 375 -6.60 -21.47 4.55
C ALA A 375 -8.00 -20.83 4.47
N TYR A 376 -8.22 -19.97 3.47
CA TYR A 376 -9.51 -19.38 3.19
C TYR A 376 -10.55 -20.46 2.87
N LYS A 377 -11.68 -20.40 3.56
CA LYS A 377 -12.83 -21.27 3.25
C LYS A 377 -13.79 -20.50 2.32
N GLU A 378 -13.90 -20.96 1.07
CA GLU A 378 -14.82 -20.38 0.12
C GLU A 378 -16.28 -20.64 0.56
N LEU A 379 -17.07 -19.58 0.58
CA LEU A 379 -18.47 -19.62 1.00
C LEU A 379 -19.43 -19.88 -0.18
N GLY A 380 -18.95 -19.74 -1.42
CA GLY A 380 -19.74 -19.91 -2.64
C GLY A 380 -20.63 -18.71 -3.00
N GLU A 381 -21.16 -18.75 -4.20
CA GLU A 381 -21.97 -17.64 -4.73
C GLU A 381 -23.35 -17.52 -4.06
N ASP A 382 -23.92 -18.63 -3.58
CA ASP A 382 -25.25 -18.66 -2.97
C ASP A 382 -25.29 -18.20 -1.51
N HIS A 383 -24.13 -18.09 -0.87
CA HIS A 383 -24.03 -17.70 0.55
C HIS A 383 -24.80 -16.41 0.88
N LEU A 384 -24.71 -15.41 0.01
CA LEU A 384 -25.38 -14.13 0.23
C LEU A 384 -26.91 -14.23 0.06
N ASN A 385 -27.39 -15.10 -0.82
CA ASN A 385 -28.81 -15.31 -1.06
C ASN A 385 -29.42 -16.10 0.10
N ASN A 386 -28.75 -17.17 0.55
CA ASN A 386 -29.16 -17.95 1.71
C ASN A 386 -29.21 -17.07 2.97
N PHE A 387 -28.16 -16.31 3.26
CA PHE A 387 -28.14 -15.38 4.39
C PHE A 387 -29.23 -14.29 4.33
N ARG A 388 -29.60 -13.81 3.14
CA ARG A 388 -30.71 -12.86 2.96
C ARG A 388 -32.05 -13.53 3.15
N ARG A 389 -32.20 -14.73 2.65
CA ARG A 389 -33.41 -15.55 2.79
C ARG A 389 -33.73 -15.81 4.26
N ASP A 390 -32.74 -16.26 5.03
CA ASP A 390 -32.88 -16.53 6.46
C ASP A 390 -33.27 -15.27 7.25
N ARG A 391 -32.65 -14.13 6.92
CA ARG A 391 -33.01 -12.84 7.51
C ARG A 391 -34.44 -12.39 7.16
N LEU A 392 -34.86 -12.60 5.94
CA LEU A 392 -36.23 -12.28 5.49
C LEU A 392 -37.25 -13.18 6.18
N ILE A 393 -36.96 -14.47 6.30
CA ILE A 393 -37.81 -15.42 7.02
C ILE A 393 -37.95 -14.98 8.47
N ALA A 394 -36.84 -14.71 9.17
CA ALA A 394 -36.86 -14.26 10.57
C ALA A 394 -37.63 -12.90 10.73
N TYR A 395 -37.48 -11.98 9.78
CA TYR A 395 -38.22 -10.73 9.79
C TYR A 395 -39.73 -10.94 9.67
N TYR A 396 -40.16 -11.76 8.69
CA TYR A 396 -41.58 -12.02 8.49
C TYR A 396 -42.21 -12.85 9.62
N GLN A 397 -41.48 -13.78 10.19
CA GLN A 397 -41.90 -14.52 11.41
C GLN A 397 -42.15 -13.56 12.57
N LYS A 398 -41.24 -12.63 12.83
CA LYS A 398 -41.40 -11.61 13.87
C LYS A 398 -42.57 -10.66 13.62
N GLN A 399 -42.89 -10.35 12.35
CA GLN A 399 -44.06 -9.54 12.01
C GLN A 399 -45.37 -10.34 12.23
N LEU A 400 -45.38 -11.62 11.87
CA LEU A 400 -46.50 -12.52 12.11
C LEU A 400 -46.79 -12.66 13.62
N GLU A 401 -45.74 -12.90 14.43
CA GLU A 401 -45.89 -12.96 15.88
C GLU A 401 -46.47 -11.69 16.48
N LYS A 402 -46.06 -10.52 15.98
CA LYS A 402 -46.62 -9.23 16.41
C LYS A 402 -48.13 -9.07 16.03
N LEU A 403 -48.50 -9.54 14.86
CA LEU A 403 -49.90 -9.47 14.39
C LEU A 403 -50.81 -10.49 15.15
N MET A 404 -50.24 -11.63 15.55
CA MET A 404 -50.94 -12.65 16.33
C MET A 404 -51.07 -12.31 17.82
N SER A 405 -50.22 -11.39 18.31
CA SER A 405 -50.24 -10.90 19.71
C SER A 405 -50.97 -9.57 19.90
N ALA A 406 -51.50 -8.98 18.82
CA ALA A 406 -52.32 -7.78 18.83
C ALA A 406 -53.81 -8.12 18.68
#